data_98141f034b5f9658ed80d68a02b7f07b
#
_entry.id   98141f034b5f9658ed80d68a02b7f07b
#
_cell.length_a   1.000
_cell.length_b   1.000
_cell.length_c   1.000
_cell.angle_alpha   90.00
_cell.angle_beta   90.00
_cell.angle_gamma   90.00
#
_symmetry.space_group_name_H-M   'P 1'
#
loop_
_entity.id
_entity.type
_entity.pdbx_description
1 polymer ?
#
loop_
_entity_poly.entity_id
_entity_poly.type
_entity_poly.pdbx_seq_one_letter_code
_entity_poly.pdbx_strand_id
1 'polypeptide(L)' 'MRPITDTQQKIYEFLCERSQCGVPPSVREIGAAVGLRSTSSVQANLDALEEAG' A
#
# COMPACT_ATOMS: atom_id res chain seq x y z
N MET A 1 12.34 3.70 -15.26
CA MET A 1 11.29 3.26 -14.32
C MET A 1 11.92 2.61 -13.10
N ARG A 2 11.52 3.05 -11.94
CA ARG A 2 12.08 2.52 -10.71
C ARG A 2 11.31 1.27 -10.29
N PRO A 3 12.02 0.17 -9.98
CA PRO A 3 11.32 -1.05 -9.55
C PRO A 3 10.73 -0.85 -8.15
N ILE A 4 9.56 -1.42 -7.94
CA ILE A 4 8.94 -1.39 -6.62
C ILE A 4 9.19 -2.72 -5.92
N THR A 5 9.18 -2.69 -4.58
CA THR A 5 9.39 -3.90 -3.80
C THR A 5 8.13 -4.78 -3.82
N ASP A 6 8.28 -6.04 -3.43
CA ASP A 6 7.13 -6.95 -3.33
C ASP A 6 6.06 -6.38 -2.39
N THR A 7 6.48 -5.78 -1.30
CA THR A 7 5.57 -5.17 -0.35
C THR A 7 4.80 -4.02 -1.00
N GLN A 8 5.49 -3.17 -1.72
CA GLN A 8 4.86 -2.05 -2.43
C GLN A 8 3.90 -2.55 -3.49
N GLN A 9 4.27 -3.60 -4.19
CA GLN A 9 3.39 -4.20 -5.20
C GLN A 9 2.09 -4.70 -4.57
N LYS A 10 2.20 -5.39 -3.43
CA LYS A 10 1.02 -5.88 -2.71
C LYS A 10 0.13 -4.75 -2.24
N ILE A 11 0.72 -3.68 -1.73
CA ILE A 11 -0.03 -2.52 -1.29
C ILE A 11 -0.78 -1.90 -2.48
N TYR A 12 -0.09 -1.75 -3.60
CA TYR A 12 -0.68 -1.18 -4.80
C TYR A 12 -1.88 -2.01 -5.28
N GLU A 13 -1.72 -3.31 -5.35
CA GLU A 13 -2.79 -4.22 -5.76
C GLU A 13 -3.98 -4.14 -4.81
N PHE A 14 -3.71 -4.09 -3.52
CA PHE A 14 -4.75 -3.98 -2.51
C PHE A 14 -5.52 -2.66 -2.65
N LEU A 15 -4.81 -1.57 -2.88
CA LEU A 15 -5.42 -0.27 -3.09
C LEU A 15 -6.31 -0.25 -4.33
N CYS A 16 -5.85 -0.83 -5.42
CA CYS A 16 -6.62 -0.91 -6.65
C CYS A 16 -7.91 -1.69 -6.43
N GLU A 17 -7.80 -2.82 -5.75
CA GLU A 17 -8.94 -3.67 -5.47
C GLU A 17 -9.97 -2.97 -4.59
N ARG A 18 -9.51 -2.30 -3.53
CA ARG A 18 -10.41 -1.60 -2.61
C ARG A 18 -10.99 -0.35 -3.24
N SER A 19 -10.25 0.30 -4.10
CA SER A 19 -10.73 1.48 -4.80
C SER A 19 -11.96 1.19 -5.63
N GLN A 20 -12.05 -0.02 -6.19
CA GLN A 20 -13.20 -0.44 -6.96
C GLN A 20 -14.46 -0.57 -6.11
N CYS A 21 -14.27 -0.79 -4.81
CA CYS A 21 -15.40 -0.88 -3.87
C CYS A 21 -15.88 0.49 -3.42
N GLY A 22 -15.19 1.56 -3.78
CA GLY A 22 -15.58 2.92 -3.46
C GLY A 22 -15.16 3.42 -2.09
N VAL A 23 -14.57 2.58 -1.27
CA VAL A 23 -14.11 2.95 0.06
C VAL A 23 -12.60 2.69 0.16
N PRO A 24 -11.79 3.74 0.33
CA PRO A 24 -10.34 3.54 0.46
C PRO A 24 -10.01 2.83 1.77
N PRO A 25 -9.02 1.92 1.78
CA PRO A 25 -8.63 1.23 3.00
C PRO A 25 -7.87 2.16 3.94
N SER A 26 -7.94 1.86 5.24
CA SER A 26 -7.15 2.57 6.22
C SER A 26 -5.72 2.03 6.21
N VAL A 27 -4.80 2.80 6.81
CA VAL A 27 -3.40 2.37 6.94
C VAL A 27 -3.32 1.04 7.68
N ARG A 28 -4.16 0.85 8.69
CA ARG A 28 -4.22 -0.39 9.45
C ARG A 28 -4.62 -1.57 8.58
N GLU A 29 -5.61 -1.37 7.74
CA GLU A 29 -6.09 -2.42 6.85
C GLU A 29 -4.99 -2.82 5.86
N ILE A 30 -4.29 -1.83 5.33
CA ILE A 30 -3.19 -2.07 4.40
C ILE A 30 -2.10 -2.88 5.10
N GLY A 31 -1.72 -2.47 6.30
CA GLY A 31 -0.70 -3.18 7.07
C GLY A 31 -1.08 -4.62 7.34
N ALA A 32 -2.31 -4.86 7.73
CA ALA A 32 -2.79 -6.21 7.98
C ALA A 32 -2.79 -7.06 6.71
N ALA A 33 -3.16 -6.47 5.59
CA ALA A 33 -3.23 -7.18 4.32
C ALA A 33 -1.85 -7.61 3.82
N VAL A 34 -0.82 -6.80 4.07
CA VAL A 34 0.53 -7.08 3.56
C VAL A 34 1.49 -7.57 4.64
N GLY A 35 1.00 -7.76 5.85
CA GLY A 35 1.81 -8.31 6.94
C GLY A 35 2.74 -7.33 7.64
N LEU A 36 2.47 -6.05 7.54
CA LEU A 36 3.25 -5.02 8.22
C LEU A 36 2.63 -4.72 9.58
N ARG A 37 3.44 -4.69 10.62
CA ARG A 37 2.96 -4.43 11.98
C ARG A 37 2.95 -2.95 12.33
N SER A 38 3.82 -2.18 11.69
CA SER A 38 3.99 -0.77 12.00
C SER A 38 3.28 0.10 10.96
N THR A 39 2.47 1.04 11.43
CA THR A 39 1.82 1.99 10.53
C THR A 39 2.84 2.91 9.87
N SER A 40 3.96 3.15 10.53
CA SER A 40 5.05 3.94 9.95
C SER A 40 5.61 3.27 8.71
N SER A 41 5.77 1.94 8.74
CA SER A 41 6.24 1.17 7.58
C SER A 41 5.25 1.26 6.42
N VAL A 42 3.95 1.17 6.74
CA VAL A 42 2.91 1.29 5.72
C VAL A 42 2.97 2.67 5.09
N GLN A 43 3.06 3.70 5.90
CA GLN A 43 3.10 5.07 5.42
C GLN A 43 4.33 5.32 4.54
N ALA A 44 5.48 4.80 4.95
CA ALA A 44 6.69 4.93 4.15
C ALA A 44 6.55 4.29 2.77
N ASN A 45 5.91 3.13 2.71
CA ASN A 45 5.67 2.45 1.44
C ASN A 45 4.66 3.21 0.58
N LEU A 46 3.63 3.77 1.20
CA LEU A 46 2.64 4.59 0.48
C LEU A 46 3.29 5.84 -0.11
N ASP A 47 4.15 6.49 0.66
CA ASP A 47 4.88 7.67 0.18
C ASP A 47 5.76 7.32 -1.01
N ALA A 48 6.44 6.18 -0.95
CA ALA A 48 7.28 5.71 -2.05
C ALA A 48 6.46 5.42 -3.30
N LEU A 49 5.29 4.83 -3.16
CA LEU A 49 4.40 4.55 -4.28
C LEU A 49 3.89 5.84 -4.90
N GLU A 50 3.56 6.82 -4.09
CA GLU A 50 3.10 8.11 -4.56
C GLU A 50 4.17 8.81 -5.38
N GLU A 51 5.42 8.75 -4.93
CA GLU A 51 6.53 9.32 -5.67
C GLU A 51 6.80 8.60 -6.98
N ALA A 52 6.61 7.30 -7.00
CA ALA A 52 6.89 6.49 -8.18
C ALA A 52 5.84 6.66 -9.28
N GLY A 53 4.69 7.06 -8.88
CA GLY A 53 3.66 7.19 -9.87
C GLY A 53 2.32 7.59 -9.42
#